data_03203281249c11eeefc792e2687ac53c
#
_entry.id   03203281249c11eeefc792e2687ac53c
#
_cell.length_a   1.000
_cell.length_b   1.000
_cell.length_c   1.000
_cell.angle_alpha   90.00
_cell.angle_beta   90.00
_cell.angle_gamma   90.00
#
_symmetry.space_group_name_H-M   'P 1'
#
loop_
_entity.id
_entity.type
_entity.pdbx_description
1 polymer ?
#
loop_
_entity_poly.entity_id
_entity_poly.type
_entity_poly.pdbx_seq_one_letter_code
_entity_poly.pdbx_strand_id
1 'polypeptide(L)'
;MNAYPDEILLSVLARYHHLNGYKGLRPTLRKVYGVGHKKTSADLPTTIRSILSRNILQGTADEVLLNNTLFPLYRPFLSEMQCDHVRKQMLDGNGGTVHQTSGIMASVVKISESLRLCPGCIPQDIQMYGEPYWHREHQLPGNMVCQMHKCELLTRCLICNESVSANNSKEISICPTFCKNGHDLSIQVIKNDNEGINAVSKGIVALFKACQNGNVPSKLRELYVSRLAQMNLCTVKNRIKQREVCSQFLSIFTADTLIKIGVPKPIGDHNWLSALLRKPRRSFHPLLHVLVIEFLWGGIHAIPSYISNTPFGNGPWPCLNKIAYHYKMHAITKVKITRCSDTKKPVGSFKCELCGFHYSRRGPDLIEGDTYSYGRIKDFGHYWKNKADDLLQKGGSIRSIARALSVDSATVKLYMKKKHEQEVVNCLQNNERDIRRERFLQTINNLQNEDSSLRKENAKDYIWLYRNDGGWLQSVLPVPTKQPRRKPRVDWNQRDKEIAKEINQAILKLHTKDQKPERITLSRIGRIIGKRALLEKHLKKLPICQGILRINQETEEQHQIRKIDWALKIIKQEGVRPVKWRILREAGIRIIKSENVEQYLVTKIKEALYPLHESATA
;
A
#
# COMPACT_ATOMS: atom_id res chain seq x y z
N MET A 1 -20.37 -29.36 25.74
CA MET A 1 -21.21 -28.15 25.93
C MET A 1 -21.50 -27.53 24.57
N ASN A 2 -22.63 -26.82 24.45
CA ASN A 2 -22.92 -25.97 23.30
C ASN A 2 -22.63 -24.51 23.66
N ALA A 3 -22.08 -23.78 22.71
CA ALA A 3 -21.96 -22.33 22.84
C ALA A 3 -23.35 -21.66 22.65
N TYR A 4 -23.58 -20.57 23.37
CA TYR A 4 -24.74 -19.72 23.14
C TYR A 4 -24.54 -18.83 21.89
N PRO A 5 -25.61 -18.27 21.33
CA PRO A 5 -25.48 -17.37 20.16
C PRO A 5 -24.52 -16.21 20.45
N ASP A 6 -23.59 -15.95 19.55
CA ASP A 6 -22.55 -14.90 19.68
C ASP A 6 -21.69 -15.02 20.97
N GLU A 7 -21.57 -16.19 21.55
CA GLU A 7 -20.74 -16.42 22.74
C GLU A 7 -19.26 -16.53 22.39
N ILE A 8 -18.40 -15.78 23.09
CA ILE A 8 -16.94 -15.88 22.91
C ILE A 8 -16.40 -17.16 23.57
N LEU A 9 -15.41 -17.81 22.95
CA LEU A 9 -14.84 -19.08 23.45
C LEU A 9 -14.39 -19.02 24.92
N LEU A 10 -13.86 -17.87 25.36
CA LEU A 10 -13.48 -17.65 26.76
C LEU A 10 -14.67 -17.80 27.73
N SER A 11 -15.87 -17.36 27.30
CA SER A 11 -17.13 -17.52 28.05
C SER A 11 -17.53 -18.98 28.17
N VAL A 12 -17.47 -19.74 27.08
CA VAL A 12 -17.72 -21.20 27.10
C VAL A 12 -16.82 -21.91 28.09
N LEU A 13 -15.54 -21.56 28.12
CA LEU A 13 -14.57 -22.14 29.07
C LEU A 13 -14.85 -21.73 30.51
N ALA A 14 -15.32 -20.50 30.75
CA ALA A 14 -15.72 -20.01 32.08
C ALA A 14 -16.95 -20.78 32.60
N ARG A 15 -17.95 -20.99 31.78
CA ARG A 15 -19.14 -21.79 32.09
C ARG A 15 -18.75 -23.26 32.36
N TYR A 16 -17.88 -23.84 31.52
CA TYR A 16 -17.33 -25.18 31.73
C TYR A 16 -16.61 -25.30 33.10
N HIS A 17 -15.79 -24.31 33.45
CA HIS A 17 -15.11 -24.28 34.76
C HIS A 17 -16.10 -24.26 35.92
N HIS A 18 -17.09 -23.36 35.85
CA HIS A 18 -18.10 -23.19 36.88
C HIS A 18 -18.97 -24.44 37.07
N LEU A 19 -19.45 -25.03 36.00
CA LEU A 19 -20.29 -26.24 36.02
C LEU A 19 -19.60 -27.47 36.57
N ASN A 20 -18.26 -27.56 36.42
CA ASN A 20 -17.50 -28.67 36.99
C ASN A 20 -17.13 -28.49 38.49
N GLY A 21 -17.43 -27.33 39.08
CA GLY A 21 -17.19 -27.07 40.51
C GLY A 21 -15.73 -27.15 40.97
N TYR A 22 -14.78 -26.98 40.03
CA TYR A 22 -13.36 -27.04 40.39
C TYR A 22 -12.92 -25.87 41.27
N LYS A 23 -12.23 -26.19 42.36
CA LYS A 23 -11.55 -25.15 43.16
C LYS A 23 -10.30 -24.66 42.44
N GLY A 24 -10.39 -23.45 41.86
CA GLY A 24 -9.32 -22.80 41.09
C GLY A 24 -9.19 -23.29 39.63
N LEU A 25 -8.46 -22.55 38.85
CA LEU A 25 -8.39 -22.73 37.38
C LEU A 25 -7.49 -23.89 36.91
N ARG A 26 -6.51 -24.32 37.69
CA ARG A 26 -5.52 -25.33 37.28
C ARG A 26 -6.14 -26.65 36.81
N PRO A 27 -7.12 -27.26 37.51
CA PRO A 27 -7.78 -28.48 37.05
C PRO A 27 -8.47 -28.28 35.69
N THR A 28 -9.18 -27.17 35.54
CA THR A 28 -9.83 -26.82 34.26
C THR A 28 -8.82 -26.70 33.14
N LEU A 29 -7.73 -25.95 33.35
CA LEU A 29 -6.68 -25.78 32.33
C LEU A 29 -6.02 -27.09 31.94
N ARG A 30 -5.77 -28.00 32.93
CA ARG A 30 -5.28 -29.36 32.66
C ARG A 30 -6.27 -30.17 31.83
N LYS A 31 -7.56 -30.08 32.13
CA LYS A 31 -8.61 -30.78 31.42
C LYS A 31 -8.80 -30.23 29.98
N VAL A 32 -8.71 -28.91 29.85
CA VAL A 32 -8.92 -28.20 28.56
C VAL A 32 -7.69 -28.25 27.65
N TYR A 33 -6.50 -27.99 28.21
CA TYR A 33 -5.27 -27.76 27.43
C TYR A 33 -4.18 -28.80 27.69
N GLY A 34 -4.36 -29.69 28.64
CA GLY A 34 -3.33 -30.63 29.09
C GLY A 34 -2.24 -30.02 29.99
N VAL A 35 -2.30 -28.73 30.31
CA VAL A 35 -1.31 -27.99 31.08
C VAL A 35 -2.00 -27.23 32.24
N GLY A 36 -1.31 -27.11 33.38
CA GLY A 36 -1.90 -26.49 34.58
C GLY A 36 -1.88 -24.95 34.57
N HIS A 37 -1.28 -24.33 33.57
CA HIS A 37 -1.27 -22.88 33.41
C HIS A 37 -1.26 -22.53 31.93
N LYS A 38 -2.14 -21.65 31.51
CA LYS A 38 -2.19 -21.07 30.14
C LYS A 38 -2.93 -19.74 30.19
N LYS A 39 -2.36 -18.73 29.52
CA LYS A 39 -3.07 -17.49 29.28
C LYS A 39 -3.98 -17.69 28.06
N THR A 40 -5.26 -17.49 28.24
CA THR A 40 -6.27 -17.50 27.16
C THR A 40 -6.47 -16.09 26.64
N SER A 41 -6.76 -15.96 25.37
CA SER A 41 -7.10 -14.68 24.75
C SER A 41 -8.59 -14.63 24.46
N ALA A 42 -9.22 -13.48 24.72
CA ALA A 42 -10.63 -13.28 24.41
C ALA A 42 -10.88 -13.06 22.90
N ASP A 43 -9.89 -12.54 22.17
CA ASP A 43 -10.00 -12.21 20.75
C ASP A 43 -9.55 -13.36 19.82
N LEU A 44 -8.31 -13.80 19.95
CA LEU A 44 -7.69 -14.83 19.11
C LEU A 44 -7.12 -15.96 19.99
N PRO A 45 -7.98 -16.81 20.58
CA PRO A 45 -7.54 -17.94 21.40
C PRO A 45 -6.77 -18.96 20.59
N THR A 46 -5.93 -19.75 21.27
CA THR A 46 -5.11 -20.78 20.62
C THR A 46 -5.41 -22.17 21.18
N THR A 47 -4.94 -23.22 20.50
CA THR A 47 -5.11 -24.62 20.91
C THR A 47 -6.59 -25.07 20.87
N ILE A 48 -7.35 -24.57 19.91
CA ILE A 48 -8.79 -24.86 19.75
C ILE A 48 -9.02 -26.37 19.54
N ARG A 49 -8.15 -27.07 18.80
CA ARG A 49 -8.29 -28.51 18.58
C ARG A 49 -8.22 -29.33 19.87
N SER A 50 -7.41 -28.90 20.84
CA SER A 50 -7.37 -29.58 22.15
C SER A 50 -8.69 -29.48 22.90
N ILE A 51 -9.40 -28.35 22.79
CA ILE A 51 -10.72 -28.16 23.40
C ILE A 51 -11.73 -29.13 22.78
N LEU A 52 -11.72 -29.24 21.46
CA LEU A 52 -12.64 -30.10 20.71
C LEU A 52 -12.32 -31.59 20.91
N SER A 53 -11.04 -32.00 20.83
CA SER A 53 -10.62 -33.40 21.01
C SER A 53 -10.93 -33.95 22.41
N ARG A 54 -11.16 -33.09 23.38
CA ARG A 54 -11.54 -33.43 24.76
C ARG A 54 -13.04 -33.33 25.02
N ASN A 55 -13.85 -33.14 23.96
CA ASN A 55 -15.32 -33.03 24.00
C ASN A 55 -15.85 -31.96 24.96
N ILE A 56 -15.10 -30.86 25.15
CA ILE A 56 -15.50 -29.75 26.01
C ILE A 56 -16.52 -28.87 25.30
N LEU A 57 -16.32 -28.62 24.00
CA LEU A 57 -17.23 -27.89 23.12
C LEU A 57 -17.57 -28.79 21.93
N GLN A 58 -18.84 -28.77 21.52
CA GLN A 58 -19.29 -29.44 20.28
C GLN A 58 -19.08 -28.55 19.06
N GLY A 59 -18.90 -29.17 17.90
CA GLY A 59 -18.70 -28.51 16.61
C GLY A 59 -17.34 -28.77 15.99
N THR A 60 -17.13 -28.21 14.81
CA THR A 60 -15.87 -28.30 14.08
C THR A 60 -14.93 -27.15 14.46
N ALA A 61 -13.65 -27.31 14.17
CA ALA A 61 -12.64 -26.30 14.42
C ALA A 61 -12.92 -24.99 13.68
N ASP A 62 -13.43 -25.07 12.45
CA ASP A 62 -13.79 -23.91 11.65
C ASP A 62 -15.04 -23.20 12.17
N GLU A 63 -16.04 -23.94 12.63
CA GLU A 63 -17.21 -23.34 13.30
C GLU A 63 -16.82 -22.57 14.55
N VAL A 64 -15.94 -23.10 15.39
CA VAL A 64 -15.46 -22.41 16.59
C VAL A 64 -14.66 -21.16 16.21
N LEU A 65 -13.79 -21.22 15.21
CA LEU A 65 -13.06 -20.06 14.71
C LEU A 65 -14.00 -18.94 14.23
N LEU A 66 -15.03 -19.31 13.48
CA LEU A 66 -15.96 -18.36 12.87
C LEU A 66 -17.01 -17.83 13.86
N ASN A 67 -17.49 -18.68 14.79
CA ASN A 67 -18.65 -18.36 15.63
C ASN A 67 -18.30 -17.96 17.07
N ASN A 68 -17.09 -18.33 17.57
CA ASN A 68 -16.74 -18.10 18.97
C ASN A 68 -15.45 -17.30 19.17
N THR A 69 -14.87 -16.74 18.08
CA THR A 69 -13.66 -15.92 18.16
C THR A 69 -13.81 -14.62 17.37
N LEU A 70 -12.86 -13.68 17.52
CA LEU A 70 -12.81 -12.48 16.69
C LEU A 70 -12.00 -12.68 15.39
N PHE A 71 -11.58 -13.88 15.05
CA PHE A 71 -10.84 -14.18 13.83
C PHE A 71 -11.52 -13.65 12.56
N PRO A 72 -12.86 -13.76 12.37
CA PRO A 72 -13.52 -13.21 11.19
C PRO A 72 -13.26 -11.71 10.98
N LEU A 73 -13.16 -10.93 12.06
CA LEU A 73 -12.89 -9.49 11.98
C LEU A 73 -11.52 -9.19 11.37
N TYR A 74 -10.50 -10.00 11.67
CA TYR A 74 -9.12 -9.77 11.22
C TYR A 74 -8.84 -10.33 9.83
N ARG A 75 -9.49 -11.43 9.48
CA ARG A 75 -9.26 -12.20 8.24
C ARG A 75 -9.19 -11.33 6.96
N PRO A 76 -10.10 -10.40 6.67
CA PRO A 76 -10.10 -9.62 5.44
C PRO A 76 -8.92 -8.64 5.30
N PHE A 77 -8.24 -8.34 6.40
CA PHE A 77 -7.12 -7.38 6.46
C PHE A 77 -5.75 -8.04 6.47
N LEU A 78 -5.71 -9.37 6.40
CA LEU A 78 -4.51 -10.18 6.34
C LEU A 78 -4.24 -10.62 4.91
N SER A 79 -2.97 -10.83 4.55
CA SER A 79 -2.64 -11.59 3.34
C SER A 79 -3.01 -13.06 3.53
N GLU A 80 -3.20 -13.80 2.44
CA GLU A 80 -3.52 -15.22 2.47
C GLU A 80 -2.55 -16.02 3.36
N MET A 81 -1.25 -15.83 3.16
CA MET A 81 -0.19 -16.45 3.98
C MET A 81 -0.31 -16.10 5.48
N GLN A 82 -0.61 -14.84 5.82
CA GLN A 82 -0.82 -14.43 7.20
C GLN A 82 -2.09 -15.05 7.79
N CYS A 83 -3.16 -15.11 7.01
CA CYS A 83 -4.43 -15.71 7.41
C CYS A 83 -4.25 -17.20 7.75
N ASP A 84 -3.58 -17.96 6.89
CA ASP A 84 -3.29 -19.38 7.11
C ASP A 84 -2.40 -19.59 8.34
N HIS A 85 -1.39 -18.75 8.50
CA HIS A 85 -0.53 -18.81 9.69
C HIS A 85 -1.32 -18.53 10.99
N VAL A 86 -2.13 -17.46 11.03
CA VAL A 86 -2.98 -17.15 12.20
C VAL A 86 -3.94 -18.28 12.49
N ARG A 87 -4.64 -18.80 11.46
CA ARG A 87 -5.57 -19.94 11.57
C ARG A 87 -4.86 -21.15 12.17
N LYS A 88 -3.69 -21.54 11.63
CA LYS A 88 -2.91 -22.68 12.14
C LYS A 88 -2.48 -22.47 13.59
N GLN A 89 -2.01 -21.26 13.96
CA GLN A 89 -1.63 -20.94 15.33
C GLN A 89 -2.82 -20.96 16.31
N MET A 90 -4.00 -20.52 15.88
CA MET A 90 -5.22 -20.60 16.70
C MET A 90 -5.66 -22.04 16.91
N LEU A 91 -5.54 -22.91 15.91
CA LEU A 91 -5.93 -24.31 15.99
C LEU A 91 -4.97 -25.11 16.87
N ASP A 92 -3.66 -25.03 16.61
CA ASP A 92 -2.65 -25.95 17.12
C ASP A 92 -1.50 -25.28 17.89
N GLY A 93 -1.39 -23.95 17.83
CA GLY A 93 -0.23 -23.20 18.32
C GLY A 93 -0.27 -22.88 19.81
N ASN A 94 0.89 -22.46 20.32
CA ASN A 94 1.08 -22.08 21.73
C ASN A 94 0.85 -20.58 22.01
N GLY A 95 0.40 -19.79 21.03
CA GLY A 95 -0.04 -18.40 21.22
C GLY A 95 1.00 -17.30 21.03
N GLY A 96 2.28 -17.62 20.86
CA GLY A 96 3.36 -16.62 20.86
C GLY A 96 3.36 -15.65 19.67
N THR A 97 2.78 -16.01 18.53
CA THR A 97 2.89 -15.23 17.27
C THR A 97 1.56 -14.75 16.69
N VAL A 98 0.42 -15.19 17.21
CA VAL A 98 -0.91 -14.86 16.65
C VAL A 98 -1.15 -13.35 16.59
N HIS A 99 -0.99 -12.65 17.71
CA HIS A 99 -1.19 -11.19 17.80
C HIS A 99 -0.10 -10.40 17.06
N GLN A 100 1.10 -10.95 16.89
CA GLN A 100 2.16 -10.35 16.11
C GLN A 100 1.85 -10.44 14.61
N THR A 101 1.44 -11.62 14.13
CA THR A 101 1.13 -11.87 12.72
C THR A 101 -0.14 -11.14 12.28
N SER A 102 -1.15 -11.06 13.15
CA SER A 102 -2.38 -10.30 12.89
C SER A 102 -2.19 -8.79 12.89
N GLY A 103 -0.99 -8.28 13.21
CA GLY A 103 -0.69 -6.86 13.27
C GLY A 103 -1.19 -6.15 14.53
N ILE A 104 -1.79 -6.86 15.48
CA ILE A 104 -2.33 -6.29 16.74
C ILE A 104 -1.20 -5.71 17.57
N MET A 105 -0.10 -6.44 17.76
CA MET A 105 1.04 -5.99 18.59
C MET A 105 1.78 -4.77 18.02
N ALA A 106 1.78 -4.61 16.70
CA ALA A 106 2.39 -3.47 16.01
C ALA A 106 1.38 -2.32 15.79
N SER A 107 0.14 -2.47 16.27
CA SER A 107 -0.92 -1.48 16.13
C SER A 107 -0.78 -0.37 17.15
N VAL A 108 -1.28 0.81 16.80
CA VAL A 108 -1.46 1.95 17.70
C VAL A 108 -2.73 1.82 18.55
N VAL A 109 -3.60 0.85 18.25
CA VAL A 109 -4.85 0.60 18.97
C VAL A 109 -4.53 -0.06 20.32
N LYS A 110 -5.03 0.52 21.39
CA LYS A 110 -4.89 -0.07 22.73
C LYS A 110 -5.75 -1.33 22.83
N ILE A 111 -5.14 -2.41 23.31
CA ILE A 111 -5.86 -3.66 23.61
C ILE A 111 -6.66 -3.44 24.88
N SER A 112 -7.94 -3.86 24.89
CA SER A 112 -8.76 -3.83 26.10
C SER A 112 -8.22 -4.81 27.14
N GLU A 113 -8.02 -4.33 28.35
CA GLU A 113 -7.57 -5.16 29.48
C GLU A 113 -8.74 -5.86 30.20
N SER A 114 -9.97 -5.40 29.97
CA SER A 114 -11.18 -5.92 30.62
C SER A 114 -12.20 -6.35 29.58
N LEU A 115 -12.98 -7.37 29.91
CA LEU A 115 -14.17 -7.75 29.15
C LEU A 115 -15.28 -6.73 29.36
N ARG A 116 -16.17 -6.64 28.39
CA ARG A 116 -17.30 -5.73 28.38
C ARG A 116 -18.61 -6.50 28.42
N LEU A 117 -19.55 -6.04 29.22
CA LEU A 117 -20.91 -6.56 29.28
C LEU A 117 -21.94 -5.44 29.02
N CYS A 118 -23.11 -5.83 28.60
CA CYS A 118 -24.27 -4.92 28.47
C CYS A 118 -25.23 -5.17 29.64
N PRO A 119 -25.59 -4.15 30.42
CA PRO A 119 -26.59 -4.29 31.49
C PRO A 119 -27.92 -4.86 31.01
N GLY A 120 -28.39 -4.39 29.84
CA GLY A 120 -29.65 -4.85 29.26
C GLY A 120 -29.65 -6.29 28.73
N CYS A 121 -28.45 -6.84 28.35
CA CYS A 121 -28.33 -8.23 27.93
C CYS A 121 -28.42 -9.20 29.12
N ILE A 122 -27.98 -8.81 30.32
CA ILE A 122 -27.98 -9.68 31.50
C ILE A 122 -29.37 -10.31 31.76
N PRO A 123 -30.46 -9.55 31.97
CA PRO A 123 -31.76 -10.13 32.23
C PRO A 123 -32.30 -10.94 31.04
N GLN A 124 -31.99 -10.55 29.82
CA GLN A 124 -32.40 -11.26 28.61
C GLN A 124 -31.72 -12.63 28.52
N ASP A 125 -30.41 -12.67 28.77
CA ASP A 125 -29.60 -13.92 28.77
C ASP A 125 -30.10 -14.89 29.86
N ILE A 126 -30.38 -14.36 31.07
CA ILE A 126 -30.92 -15.17 32.17
C ILE A 126 -32.29 -15.75 31.81
N GLN A 127 -33.16 -14.96 31.19
CA GLN A 127 -34.47 -15.42 30.75
C GLN A 127 -34.37 -16.52 29.69
N MET A 128 -33.44 -16.37 28.75
CA MET A 128 -33.30 -17.27 27.59
C MET A 128 -32.49 -18.52 27.90
N TYR A 129 -31.42 -18.40 28.70
CA TYR A 129 -30.39 -19.43 28.88
C TYR A 129 -30.15 -19.80 30.35
N GLY A 130 -30.73 -19.09 31.30
CA GLY A 130 -30.58 -19.31 32.74
C GLY A 130 -29.35 -18.62 33.34
N GLU A 131 -28.45 -18.07 32.57
CA GLU A 131 -27.24 -17.39 33.01
C GLU A 131 -26.78 -16.34 32.00
N PRO A 132 -26.13 -15.24 32.40
CA PRO A 132 -25.51 -14.30 31.49
C PRO A 132 -24.20 -14.84 30.94
N TYR A 133 -23.80 -14.39 29.74
CA TYR A 133 -22.55 -14.81 29.11
C TYR A 133 -21.84 -13.66 28.42
N TRP A 134 -20.54 -13.87 28.07
CA TRP A 134 -19.78 -12.85 27.37
C TRP A 134 -20.07 -12.90 25.88
N HIS A 135 -20.80 -11.90 25.38
CA HIS A 135 -21.09 -11.72 23.96
C HIS A 135 -19.86 -11.29 23.18
N ARG A 136 -19.66 -11.86 22.03
CA ARG A 136 -18.53 -11.59 21.13
C ARG A 136 -18.59 -10.16 20.57
N GLU A 137 -19.78 -9.69 20.14
CA GLU A 137 -19.97 -8.33 19.66
C GLU A 137 -19.55 -7.29 20.70
N HIS A 138 -19.73 -7.55 21.99
CA HIS A 138 -19.30 -6.64 23.04
C HIS A 138 -17.78 -6.54 23.14
N GLN A 139 -17.04 -7.57 22.74
CA GLN A 139 -15.57 -7.60 22.81
C GLN A 139 -14.88 -6.99 21.59
N LEU A 140 -15.63 -6.56 20.57
CA LEU A 140 -15.06 -5.96 19.37
C LEU A 140 -14.25 -4.70 19.70
N PRO A 141 -13.03 -4.53 19.17
CA PRO A 141 -12.21 -3.36 19.44
C PRO A 141 -12.94 -2.05 19.10
N GLY A 142 -12.93 -1.11 20.03
CA GLY A 142 -13.60 0.18 19.85
C GLY A 142 -15.14 0.15 19.98
N ASN A 143 -15.75 -1.02 20.22
CA ASN A 143 -17.17 -1.10 20.54
C ASN A 143 -17.41 -0.69 22.00
N MET A 144 -18.12 0.40 22.20
CA MET A 144 -18.46 0.96 23.50
C MET A 144 -19.97 0.93 23.80
N VAL A 145 -20.80 0.55 22.82
CA VAL A 145 -22.25 0.63 22.91
C VAL A 145 -22.90 -0.65 22.40
N CYS A 146 -23.78 -1.24 23.18
CA CYS A 146 -24.58 -2.38 22.76
C CYS A 146 -25.55 -1.96 21.64
N GLN A 147 -25.52 -2.66 20.50
CA GLN A 147 -26.36 -2.30 19.37
C GLN A 147 -27.82 -2.68 19.57
N MET A 148 -28.11 -3.64 20.45
CA MET A 148 -29.47 -4.05 20.80
C MET A 148 -30.11 -3.08 21.82
N HIS A 149 -29.45 -2.83 22.93
CA HIS A 149 -30.02 -2.04 24.04
C HIS A 149 -29.66 -0.55 24.00
N LYS A 150 -28.80 -0.11 23.07
CA LYS A 150 -28.37 1.29 22.87
C LYS A 150 -27.77 1.93 24.15
N CYS A 151 -27.20 1.12 25.03
CA CYS A 151 -26.53 1.56 26.25
C CYS A 151 -25.02 1.29 26.20
N GLU A 152 -24.27 1.97 27.05
CA GLU A 152 -22.83 1.78 27.18
C GLU A 152 -22.51 0.37 27.68
N LEU A 153 -21.43 -0.20 27.15
CA LEU A 153 -20.87 -1.46 27.63
C LEU A 153 -20.03 -1.21 28.86
N LEU A 154 -20.33 -1.90 29.96
CA LEU A 154 -19.63 -1.76 31.22
C LEU A 154 -18.35 -2.58 31.26
N THR A 155 -17.26 -1.98 31.72
CA THR A 155 -16.01 -2.63 32.15
C THR A 155 -15.82 -2.57 33.66
N ARG A 156 -16.60 -1.70 34.31
CA ARG A 156 -16.56 -1.45 35.75
C ARG A 156 -17.97 -1.20 36.29
N CYS A 157 -18.20 -1.54 37.53
CA CYS A 157 -19.42 -1.17 38.26
C CYS A 157 -19.48 0.35 38.42
N LEU A 158 -20.62 0.96 38.10
CA LEU A 158 -20.80 2.41 38.19
C LEU A 158 -20.89 2.93 39.61
N ILE A 159 -21.22 2.05 40.57
CA ILE A 159 -21.41 2.41 41.97
C ILE A 159 -20.06 2.37 42.74
N CYS A 160 -19.31 1.28 42.60
CA CYS A 160 -18.08 1.08 43.38
C CYS A 160 -16.79 1.06 42.55
N ASN A 161 -16.88 1.26 41.23
CA ASN A 161 -15.76 1.25 40.30
C ASN A 161 -14.96 -0.06 40.24
N GLU A 162 -15.49 -1.16 40.77
CA GLU A 162 -14.86 -2.49 40.72
C GLU A 162 -14.97 -3.05 39.27
N SER A 163 -13.94 -3.75 38.81
CA SER A 163 -13.96 -4.37 37.50
C SER A 163 -15.05 -5.44 37.37
N VAL A 164 -15.79 -5.47 36.25
CA VAL A 164 -16.81 -6.50 35.98
C VAL A 164 -16.19 -7.84 35.53
N SER A 165 -14.94 -7.85 35.13
CA SER A 165 -14.20 -9.06 34.79
C SER A 165 -13.01 -9.24 35.71
N ALA A 166 -12.37 -10.41 35.70
CA ALA A 166 -11.06 -10.59 36.31
C ALA A 166 -10.06 -9.52 35.81
N ASN A 167 -9.03 -9.21 36.56
CA ASN A 167 -8.11 -8.07 36.37
C ASN A 167 -7.43 -8.00 34.98
N ASN A 168 -7.60 -9.03 34.17
CA ASN A 168 -7.20 -8.98 32.76
C ASN A 168 -8.13 -9.84 31.88
N SER A 169 -8.34 -9.45 30.64
CA SER A 169 -9.15 -10.16 29.65
C SER A 169 -8.64 -11.57 29.28
N LYS A 170 -7.57 -12.04 29.92
CA LYS A 170 -6.94 -13.35 29.69
C LYS A 170 -7.27 -14.35 30.79
N GLU A 171 -7.99 -13.94 31.83
CA GLU A 171 -8.46 -14.83 32.90
C GLU A 171 -9.86 -15.36 32.56
N ILE A 172 -10.07 -16.64 32.90
CA ILE A 172 -11.36 -17.31 32.71
C ILE A 172 -12.27 -16.90 33.87
N SER A 173 -13.30 -16.11 33.60
CA SER A 173 -14.32 -15.69 34.55
C SER A 173 -15.69 -15.69 33.90
N ILE A 174 -16.73 -16.13 34.64
CA ILE A 174 -18.14 -16.05 34.19
C ILE A 174 -18.55 -14.58 34.02
N CYS A 175 -19.56 -14.32 33.19
CA CYS A 175 -20.20 -13.02 33.08
C CYS A 175 -21.00 -12.77 34.37
N PRO A 176 -20.74 -11.70 35.11
CA PRO A 176 -21.41 -11.49 36.41
C PRO A 176 -22.74 -10.78 36.28
N THR A 177 -23.71 -11.15 37.10
CA THR A 177 -24.93 -10.37 37.35
C THR A 177 -24.68 -9.28 38.39
N PHE A 178 -23.87 -9.58 39.38
CA PHE A 178 -23.49 -8.67 40.48
C PHE A 178 -21.98 -8.42 40.46
N CYS A 179 -21.55 -7.21 40.76
CA CYS A 179 -20.13 -6.95 40.98
C CYS A 179 -19.62 -7.63 42.26
N LYS A 180 -18.32 -7.66 42.50
CA LYS A 180 -17.71 -8.28 43.68
C LYS A 180 -18.24 -7.71 45.03
N ASN A 181 -18.73 -6.46 45.00
CA ASN A 181 -19.30 -5.79 46.18
C ASN A 181 -20.84 -5.91 46.24
N GLY A 182 -21.45 -6.81 45.43
CA GLY A 182 -22.87 -7.12 45.48
C GLY A 182 -23.79 -6.14 44.77
N HIS A 183 -23.29 -5.14 44.02
CA HIS A 183 -24.16 -4.25 43.28
C HIS A 183 -24.65 -4.92 41.99
N ASP A 184 -25.95 -4.84 41.74
CA ASP A 184 -26.58 -5.36 40.54
C ASP A 184 -26.10 -4.58 39.32
N LEU A 185 -25.55 -5.28 38.32
CA LEU A 185 -25.05 -4.69 37.08
C LEU A 185 -26.15 -4.53 36.04
N SER A 186 -27.25 -5.28 36.12
CA SER A 186 -28.34 -5.26 35.14
C SER A 186 -29.11 -3.94 35.10
N ILE A 187 -29.13 -3.22 36.23
CA ILE A 187 -29.81 -1.93 36.35
C ILE A 187 -28.93 -0.72 36.03
N GLN A 188 -27.64 -0.93 35.84
CA GLN A 188 -26.67 0.15 35.62
C GLN A 188 -26.60 0.58 34.15
N VAL A 189 -27.70 1.08 33.63
CA VAL A 189 -27.87 1.46 32.22
C VAL A 189 -27.52 2.93 32.01
N ILE A 190 -26.51 3.20 31.16
CA ILE A 190 -26.18 4.55 30.69
C ILE A 190 -26.40 4.62 29.18
N LYS A 191 -27.10 5.65 28.71
CA LYS A 191 -27.17 6.00 27.30
C LYS A 191 -25.92 6.77 26.88
N ASN A 192 -25.39 6.46 25.72
CA ASN A 192 -24.25 7.18 25.17
C ASN A 192 -24.73 8.26 24.19
N ASP A 193 -24.47 9.53 24.53
CA ASP A 193 -24.88 10.68 23.71
C ASP A 193 -23.77 11.12 22.73
N ASN A 194 -22.59 10.47 22.75
CA ASN A 194 -21.49 10.80 21.85
C ASN A 194 -21.72 10.14 20.48
N GLU A 195 -22.08 10.96 19.49
CA GLU A 195 -22.36 10.50 18.12
C GLU A 195 -21.16 9.78 17.48
N GLY A 196 -19.93 10.24 17.73
CA GLY A 196 -18.71 9.62 17.20
C GLY A 196 -18.50 8.21 17.76
N ILE A 197 -18.72 8.00 19.08
CA ILE A 197 -18.65 6.68 19.71
C ILE A 197 -19.76 5.77 19.18
N ASN A 198 -20.96 6.28 19.04
CA ASN A 198 -22.11 5.54 18.49
C ASN A 198 -21.84 5.10 17.04
N ALA A 199 -21.30 6.00 16.21
CA ALA A 199 -20.93 5.70 14.82
C ALA A 199 -19.86 4.60 14.75
N VAL A 200 -18.79 4.70 15.55
CA VAL A 200 -17.71 3.70 15.59
C VAL A 200 -18.23 2.35 16.10
N SER A 201 -19.04 2.34 17.16
CA SER A 201 -19.62 1.11 17.72
C SER A 201 -20.55 0.42 16.71
N LYS A 202 -21.41 1.17 16.01
CA LYS A 202 -22.23 0.67 14.93
C LYS A 202 -21.38 0.16 13.76
N GLY A 203 -20.36 0.92 13.39
CA GLY A 203 -19.47 0.61 12.27
C GLY A 203 -18.66 -0.67 12.49
N ILE A 204 -18.10 -0.88 13.69
CA ILE A 204 -17.32 -2.09 13.98
C ILE A 204 -18.19 -3.35 14.01
N VAL A 205 -19.42 -3.26 14.54
CA VAL A 205 -20.37 -4.37 14.53
C VAL A 205 -20.83 -4.67 13.10
N ALA A 206 -21.14 -3.65 12.31
CA ALA A 206 -21.50 -3.82 10.90
C ALA A 206 -20.35 -4.43 10.07
N LEU A 207 -19.11 -3.97 10.29
CA LEU A 207 -17.94 -4.55 9.66
C LEU A 207 -17.76 -6.03 10.06
N PHE A 208 -17.92 -6.35 11.33
CA PHE A 208 -17.79 -7.73 11.82
C PHE A 208 -18.81 -8.67 11.15
N LYS A 209 -20.09 -8.27 11.05
CA LYS A 209 -21.12 -9.02 10.33
C LYS A 209 -20.80 -9.16 8.83
N ALA A 210 -20.30 -8.11 8.21
CA ALA A 210 -19.83 -8.19 6.81
C ALA A 210 -18.64 -9.14 6.64
N CYS A 211 -17.71 -9.18 7.60
CA CYS A 211 -16.56 -10.12 7.60
C CYS A 211 -17.01 -11.58 7.73
N GLN A 212 -18.01 -11.87 8.58
CA GLN A 212 -18.59 -13.20 8.73
C GLN A 212 -19.24 -13.69 7.44
N ASN A 213 -19.94 -12.80 6.74
CA ASN A 213 -20.66 -13.09 5.50
C ASN A 213 -19.78 -13.02 4.24
N GLY A 214 -18.48 -12.72 4.38
CA GLY A 214 -17.56 -12.56 3.23
C GLY A 214 -17.80 -11.32 2.37
N ASN A 215 -18.56 -10.34 2.87
CA ASN A 215 -18.99 -9.14 2.13
C ASN A 215 -18.03 -7.94 2.27
N VAL A 216 -16.76 -8.19 2.59
CA VAL A 216 -15.75 -7.13 2.65
C VAL A 216 -15.01 -7.03 1.32
N PRO A 217 -14.94 -5.85 0.69
CA PRO A 217 -14.23 -5.69 -0.58
C PRO A 217 -12.74 -6.00 -0.46
N SER A 218 -12.21 -6.80 -1.40
CA SER A 218 -10.81 -7.25 -1.38
C SER A 218 -9.78 -6.13 -1.60
N LYS A 219 -10.18 -5.03 -2.25
CA LYS A 219 -9.29 -3.91 -2.62
C LYS A 219 -9.62 -2.60 -1.90
N LEU A 220 -9.84 -2.67 -0.59
CA LEU A 220 -10.26 -1.52 0.23
C LEU A 220 -9.40 -0.27 0.03
N ARG A 221 -8.07 -0.42 -0.08
CA ARG A 221 -7.19 0.75 -0.27
C ARG A 221 -7.46 1.48 -1.59
N GLU A 222 -7.72 0.75 -2.65
CA GLU A 222 -8.05 1.35 -3.95
C GLU A 222 -9.36 2.14 -3.85
N LEU A 223 -10.34 1.59 -3.13
CA LEU A 223 -11.60 2.25 -2.82
C LEU A 223 -11.37 3.54 -2.01
N TYR A 224 -10.52 3.50 -0.97
CA TYR A 224 -10.18 4.69 -0.18
C TYR A 224 -9.57 5.80 -1.05
N VAL A 225 -8.60 5.47 -1.90
CA VAL A 225 -7.95 6.46 -2.79
C VAL A 225 -8.95 7.02 -3.80
N SER A 226 -9.81 6.17 -4.37
CA SER A 226 -10.85 6.61 -5.31
C SER A 226 -11.83 7.58 -4.64
N ARG A 227 -12.32 7.25 -3.44
CA ARG A 227 -13.23 8.12 -2.68
C ARG A 227 -12.56 9.44 -2.29
N LEU A 228 -11.32 9.41 -1.81
CA LEU A 228 -10.56 10.62 -1.51
C LEU A 228 -10.35 11.51 -2.75
N ALA A 229 -10.18 10.90 -3.93
CA ALA A 229 -10.09 11.65 -5.19
C ALA A 229 -11.43 12.33 -5.52
N GLN A 230 -12.57 11.66 -5.31
CA GLN A 230 -13.91 12.26 -5.46
C GLN A 230 -14.13 13.43 -4.50
N MET A 231 -13.61 13.33 -3.28
CA MET A 231 -13.64 14.40 -2.25
C MET A 231 -12.61 15.52 -2.51
N ASN A 232 -11.88 15.51 -3.63
CA ASN A 232 -10.78 16.43 -3.93
C ASN A 232 -9.59 16.37 -2.95
N LEU A 233 -9.45 15.29 -2.20
CA LEU A 233 -8.37 15.05 -1.22
C LEU A 233 -7.15 14.35 -1.83
N CYS A 234 -7.10 14.21 -3.17
CA CYS A 234 -5.96 13.72 -3.92
C CYS A 234 -5.49 14.75 -4.96
N THR A 235 -4.20 14.70 -5.31
CA THR A 235 -3.64 15.42 -6.47
C THR A 235 -4.04 14.71 -7.77
N VAL A 236 -3.77 15.34 -8.93
CA VAL A 236 -4.00 14.75 -10.27
C VAL A 236 -3.28 13.41 -10.46
N LYS A 237 -2.14 13.21 -9.79
CA LYS A 237 -1.34 11.97 -9.82
C LYS A 237 -1.74 10.99 -8.70
N ASN A 238 -2.97 11.09 -8.19
CA ASN A 238 -3.49 10.28 -7.08
C ASN A 238 -2.62 10.29 -5.81
N ARG A 239 -1.85 11.37 -5.56
CA ARG A 239 -1.16 11.58 -4.29
C ARG A 239 -2.14 12.17 -3.29
N ILE A 240 -2.29 11.52 -2.14
CA ILE A 240 -3.19 11.93 -1.07
C ILE A 240 -2.66 13.20 -0.41
N LYS A 241 -3.53 14.18 -0.20
CA LYS A 241 -3.26 15.43 0.50
C LYS A 241 -3.40 15.21 2.01
N GLN A 242 -2.36 14.64 2.60
CA GLN A 242 -2.40 14.10 3.98
C GLN A 242 -2.89 15.10 5.03
N ARG A 243 -2.46 16.37 4.98
CA ARG A 243 -2.86 17.41 5.94
C ARG A 243 -4.35 17.71 5.85
N GLU A 244 -4.88 17.86 4.61
CA GLU A 244 -6.30 18.11 4.38
C GLU A 244 -7.16 16.91 4.84
N VAL A 245 -6.70 15.67 4.56
CA VAL A 245 -7.37 14.46 5.04
C VAL A 245 -7.39 14.39 6.56
N CYS A 246 -6.26 14.62 7.24
CA CYS A 246 -6.21 14.62 8.70
C CYS A 246 -7.12 15.70 9.31
N SER A 247 -7.16 16.89 8.74
CA SER A 247 -8.03 17.98 9.22
C SER A 247 -9.51 17.60 9.12
N GLN A 248 -9.95 17.08 7.95
CA GLN A 248 -11.36 16.66 7.77
C GLN A 248 -11.71 15.43 8.62
N PHE A 249 -10.77 14.49 8.79
CA PHE A 249 -10.96 13.35 9.67
C PHE A 249 -11.19 13.78 11.13
N LEU A 250 -10.38 14.73 11.61
CA LEU A 250 -10.47 15.23 12.99
C LEU A 250 -11.68 16.16 13.22
N SER A 251 -12.32 16.68 12.18
CA SER A 251 -13.61 17.39 12.32
C SER A 251 -14.78 16.44 12.58
N ILE A 252 -14.65 15.15 12.18
CA ILE A 252 -15.67 14.10 12.43
C ILE A 252 -15.35 13.35 13.73
N PHE A 253 -14.10 12.93 13.91
CA PHE A 253 -13.66 12.19 15.09
C PHE A 253 -12.82 13.09 15.99
N THR A 254 -13.43 13.59 17.07
CA THR A 254 -12.72 14.41 18.04
C THR A 254 -11.60 13.63 18.74
N ALA A 255 -10.63 14.35 19.31
CA ALA A 255 -9.55 13.73 20.06
C ALA A 255 -10.08 12.90 21.25
N ASP A 256 -11.13 13.37 21.94
CA ASP A 256 -11.78 12.66 23.03
C ASP A 256 -12.40 11.33 22.58
N THR A 257 -13.16 11.36 21.47
CA THR A 257 -13.71 10.14 20.87
C THR A 257 -12.64 9.11 20.56
N LEU A 258 -11.53 9.55 19.91
CA LEU A 258 -10.43 8.65 19.56
C LEU A 258 -9.74 8.05 20.79
N ILE A 259 -9.51 8.86 21.82
CA ILE A 259 -8.90 8.38 23.09
C ILE A 259 -9.79 7.34 23.77
N LYS A 260 -11.11 7.60 23.86
CA LYS A 260 -12.08 6.68 24.48
C LYS A 260 -12.12 5.32 23.79
N ILE A 261 -12.05 5.28 22.44
CA ILE A 261 -12.02 4.02 21.69
C ILE A 261 -10.60 3.40 21.61
N GLY A 262 -9.60 3.97 22.28
CA GLY A 262 -8.24 3.44 22.35
C GLY A 262 -7.38 3.71 21.12
N VAL A 263 -7.67 4.74 20.33
CA VAL A 263 -6.91 5.13 19.13
C VAL A 263 -6.25 6.49 19.36
N PRO A 264 -4.94 6.66 19.13
CA PRO A 264 -4.29 7.97 19.27
C PRO A 264 -4.71 8.91 18.13
N LYS A 265 -4.76 10.19 18.44
CA LYS A 265 -4.97 11.26 17.45
C LYS A 265 -3.87 11.17 16.36
N PRO A 266 -4.21 11.22 15.06
CA PRO A 266 -3.24 11.24 13.98
C PRO A 266 -2.54 12.61 13.91
N ILE A 267 -1.31 12.72 14.44
CA ILE A 267 -0.52 13.95 14.49
C ILE A 267 0.71 13.83 13.58
N GLY A 268 1.08 14.91 12.91
CA GLY A 268 2.27 14.99 12.06
C GLY A 268 2.12 14.25 10.72
N ASP A 269 3.19 14.27 9.94
CA ASP A 269 3.18 13.72 8.56
C ASP A 269 3.32 12.18 8.51
N HIS A 270 3.75 11.54 9.61
CA HIS A 270 3.99 10.09 9.74
C HIS A 270 3.09 9.43 10.77
N ASN A 271 1.79 9.69 10.71
CA ASN A 271 0.78 9.11 11.59
C ASN A 271 0.16 7.82 11.01
N TRP A 272 -0.65 7.13 11.81
CA TRP A 272 -1.30 5.87 11.44
C TRP A 272 -2.29 6.03 10.26
N LEU A 273 -3.04 7.14 10.19
CA LEU A 273 -3.99 7.43 9.12
C LEU A 273 -3.26 7.59 7.78
N SER A 274 -2.18 8.37 7.77
CA SER A 274 -1.29 8.52 6.62
C SER A 274 -0.68 7.19 6.18
N ALA A 275 -0.27 6.34 7.14
CA ALA A 275 0.33 5.04 6.85
C ALA A 275 -0.68 4.06 6.25
N LEU A 276 -1.93 4.02 6.75
CA LEU A 276 -2.99 3.16 6.25
C LEU A 276 -3.39 3.54 4.82
N LEU A 277 -3.49 4.82 4.52
CA LEU A 277 -3.89 5.33 3.21
C LEU A 277 -2.78 5.22 2.14
N ARG A 278 -1.51 5.16 2.53
CA ARG A 278 -0.37 4.91 1.63
C ARG A 278 -0.35 3.45 1.17
N LYS A 279 0.58 3.09 0.25
CA LYS A 279 0.79 1.68 -0.13
C LYS A 279 1.13 0.86 1.11
N PRO A 280 0.32 -0.14 1.47
CA PRO A 280 0.48 -0.87 2.71
C PRO A 280 1.80 -1.68 2.69
N ARG A 281 2.58 -1.56 3.76
CA ARG A 281 3.78 -2.37 4.02
C ARG A 281 3.56 -3.39 5.14
N ARG A 282 2.40 -3.31 5.80
CA ARG A 282 1.97 -4.17 6.91
C ARG A 282 0.45 -4.20 6.98
N SER A 283 -0.10 -5.19 7.67
CA SER A 283 -1.52 -5.22 8.05
C SER A 283 -1.83 -4.14 9.08
N PHE A 284 -3.03 -3.57 9.00
CA PHE A 284 -3.53 -2.60 9.96
C PHE A 284 -4.68 -3.19 10.76
N HIS A 285 -4.82 -2.71 11.98
CA HIS A 285 -5.88 -3.15 12.88
C HIS A 285 -7.27 -2.81 12.30
N PRO A 286 -8.27 -3.72 12.35
CA PRO A 286 -9.60 -3.51 11.76
C PRO A 286 -10.30 -2.23 12.21
N LEU A 287 -10.17 -1.82 13.48
CA LEU A 287 -10.74 -0.56 13.98
C LEU A 287 -10.27 0.67 13.20
N LEU A 288 -9.02 0.68 12.73
CA LEU A 288 -8.50 1.80 11.92
C LEU A 288 -9.17 1.84 10.55
N HIS A 289 -9.53 0.68 9.99
CA HIS A 289 -10.31 0.60 8.75
C HIS A 289 -11.76 1.06 8.97
N VAL A 290 -12.39 0.72 10.11
CA VAL A 290 -13.71 1.25 10.48
C VAL A 290 -13.71 2.76 10.49
N LEU A 291 -12.76 3.38 11.19
CA LEU A 291 -12.64 4.85 11.24
C LEU A 291 -12.51 5.49 9.85
N VAL A 292 -11.74 4.88 8.97
CA VAL A 292 -11.61 5.38 7.59
C VAL A 292 -12.88 5.14 6.78
N ILE A 293 -13.57 4.01 6.94
CA ILE A 293 -14.83 3.70 6.27
C ILE A 293 -15.93 4.67 6.72
N GLU A 294 -16.06 4.90 8.01
CA GLU A 294 -17.00 5.88 8.56
C GLU A 294 -16.70 7.30 8.04
N PHE A 295 -15.43 7.71 8.04
CA PHE A 295 -15.00 9.00 7.48
C PHE A 295 -15.37 9.16 6.01
N LEU A 296 -15.16 8.13 5.20
CA LEU A 296 -15.31 8.23 3.74
C LEU A 296 -16.75 8.00 3.26
N TRP A 297 -17.54 7.17 3.96
CA TRP A 297 -18.86 6.75 3.50
C TRP A 297 -19.97 6.81 4.57
N GLY A 298 -19.62 6.97 5.84
CA GLY A 298 -20.58 6.88 6.94
C GLY A 298 -21.08 5.46 7.22
N GLY A 299 -20.31 4.45 6.82
CA GLY A 299 -20.55 3.03 7.11
C GLY A 299 -20.22 2.09 5.97
N ILE A 300 -20.00 0.80 6.31
CA ILE A 300 -19.58 -0.23 5.34
C ILE A 300 -20.63 -0.49 4.26
N HIS A 301 -21.91 -0.36 4.59
CA HIS A 301 -23.02 -0.58 3.64
C HIS A 301 -23.07 0.47 2.53
N ALA A 302 -22.48 1.63 2.75
CA ALA A 302 -22.41 2.70 1.76
C ALA A 302 -21.19 2.58 0.84
N ILE A 303 -20.32 1.57 1.04
CA ILE A 303 -19.23 1.28 0.11
C ILE A 303 -19.85 0.71 -1.17
N PRO A 304 -19.68 1.37 -2.34
CA PRO A 304 -20.20 0.83 -3.59
C PRO A 304 -19.55 -0.52 -3.91
N SER A 305 -20.34 -1.47 -4.34
CA SER A 305 -19.86 -2.80 -4.78
C SER A 305 -18.91 -2.72 -5.98
N TYR A 306 -19.01 -1.65 -6.75
CA TYR A 306 -18.14 -1.33 -7.88
C TYR A 306 -17.78 0.16 -7.85
N ILE A 307 -16.52 0.47 -7.54
CA ILE A 307 -15.93 1.78 -7.87
C ILE A 307 -14.95 1.54 -9.00
N SER A 308 -15.27 2.08 -10.16
CA SER A 308 -14.27 2.24 -11.20
C SER A 308 -13.10 3.06 -10.64
N ASN A 309 -11.90 2.47 -10.59
CA ASN A 309 -10.66 3.15 -10.16
C ASN A 309 -10.28 4.32 -11.08
N THR A 310 -11.06 4.53 -12.12
CA THR A 310 -10.89 5.60 -13.09
C THR A 310 -12.18 6.42 -13.16
N PRO A 311 -12.07 7.76 -13.21
CA PRO A 311 -13.23 8.65 -13.23
C PRO A 311 -14.18 8.43 -14.43
N PHE A 312 -13.78 7.61 -15.38
CA PHE A 312 -14.49 7.35 -16.65
C PHE A 312 -14.64 5.85 -16.94
N GLY A 313 -14.49 4.97 -15.94
CA GLY A 313 -14.49 3.53 -16.15
C GLY A 313 -13.16 2.98 -16.72
N ASN A 314 -13.12 1.68 -16.96
CA ASN A 314 -11.91 0.98 -17.42
C ASN A 314 -11.79 0.90 -18.94
N GLY A 315 -12.78 1.43 -19.69
CA GLY A 315 -12.86 1.30 -21.14
C GLY A 315 -13.20 -0.13 -21.60
N PRO A 316 -13.20 -0.36 -22.91
CA PRO A 316 -13.09 0.66 -23.95
C PRO A 316 -14.27 1.64 -23.96
N TRP A 317 -14.04 2.87 -24.46
CA TRP A 317 -15.04 3.94 -24.49
C TRP A 317 -15.64 4.14 -25.87
N PRO A 318 -16.89 4.65 -25.98
CA PRO A 318 -17.55 4.80 -27.24
C PRO A 318 -16.94 5.93 -28.09
N CYS A 319 -16.88 5.71 -29.39
CA CYS A 319 -16.63 6.78 -30.36
C CYS A 319 -17.91 7.58 -30.57
N LEU A 320 -17.85 8.91 -30.39
CA LEU A 320 -19.01 9.80 -30.50
C LEU A 320 -19.03 10.61 -31.82
N ASN A 321 -18.29 10.16 -32.83
CA ASN A 321 -18.34 10.73 -34.16
C ASN A 321 -19.62 10.28 -34.90
N LYS A 322 -20.61 11.16 -35.00
CA LYS A 322 -21.94 10.84 -35.55
C LYS A 322 -21.95 10.37 -37.02
N ILE A 323 -20.91 10.71 -37.80
CA ILE A 323 -20.83 10.31 -39.22
C ILE A 323 -19.95 9.07 -39.46
N ALA A 324 -19.30 8.54 -38.42
CA ALA A 324 -18.49 7.34 -38.53
C ALA A 324 -19.37 6.08 -38.45
N TYR A 325 -19.03 5.03 -39.21
CA TYR A 325 -19.73 3.74 -39.19
C TYR A 325 -19.73 3.06 -37.81
N HIS A 326 -18.73 3.38 -36.99
CA HIS A 326 -18.57 2.87 -35.61
C HIS A 326 -19.08 3.86 -34.55
N TYR A 327 -20.05 4.74 -34.89
CA TYR A 327 -20.68 5.63 -33.91
C TYR A 327 -21.27 4.86 -32.72
N LYS A 328 -20.95 5.29 -31.51
CA LYS A 328 -21.29 4.63 -30.23
C LYS A 328 -20.66 3.26 -30.01
N MET A 329 -19.87 2.72 -30.92
CA MET A 329 -19.10 1.51 -30.65
C MET A 329 -17.92 1.81 -29.72
N HIS A 330 -17.60 0.88 -28.82
CA HIS A 330 -16.52 1.01 -27.83
C HIS A 330 -15.13 0.80 -28.47
N ALA A 331 -14.70 1.78 -29.23
CA ALA A 331 -13.47 1.74 -30.05
C ALA A 331 -12.28 2.51 -29.46
N ILE A 332 -12.47 3.20 -28.31
CA ILE A 332 -11.40 3.99 -27.69
C ILE A 332 -10.80 3.21 -26.53
N THR A 333 -9.54 2.82 -26.64
CA THR A 333 -8.84 1.99 -25.66
C THR A 333 -8.02 2.80 -24.65
N LYS A 334 -7.70 4.07 -24.94
CA LYS A 334 -6.88 4.92 -24.07
C LYS A 334 -7.55 6.27 -23.81
N VAL A 335 -7.54 6.69 -22.54
CA VAL A 335 -8.04 8.00 -22.12
C VAL A 335 -6.94 8.77 -21.40
N LYS A 336 -6.76 10.05 -21.75
CA LYS A 336 -5.88 10.95 -21.01
C LYS A 336 -6.72 11.74 -20.01
N ILE A 337 -6.44 11.52 -18.72
CA ILE A 337 -7.17 12.18 -17.64
C ILE A 337 -6.37 13.39 -17.15
N THR A 338 -7.03 14.54 -17.10
CA THR A 338 -6.53 15.81 -16.56
C THR A 338 -7.52 16.33 -15.54
N ARG A 339 -7.24 17.48 -14.90
CA ARG A 339 -8.15 18.11 -13.96
C ARG A 339 -8.49 19.53 -14.43
N CYS A 340 -9.76 19.91 -14.34
CA CYS A 340 -10.22 21.27 -14.64
C CYS A 340 -9.58 22.26 -13.67
N SER A 341 -9.05 23.38 -14.15
CA SER A 341 -8.45 24.45 -13.35
C SER A 341 -9.44 25.07 -12.37
N ASP A 342 -10.70 25.20 -12.77
CA ASP A 342 -11.73 25.92 -12.05
C ASP A 342 -12.49 25.02 -11.08
N THR A 343 -13.09 23.96 -11.61
CA THR A 343 -13.94 23.05 -10.83
C THR A 343 -13.18 21.95 -10.11
N LYS A 344 -11.88 21.77 -10.39
CA LYS A 344 -11.03 20.67 -9.89
C LYS A 344 -11.54 19.26 -10.24
N LYS A 345 -12.63 19.14 -11.02
CA LYS A 345 -13.19 17.85 -11.46
C LYS A 345 -12.28 17.17 -12.49
N PRO A 346 -12.27 15.84 -12.58
CA PRO A 346 -11.53 15.14 -13.61
C PRO A 346 -12.09 15.44 -15.00
N VAL A 347 -11.21 15.57 -16.00
CA VAL A 347 -11.55 15.76 -17.41
C VAL A 347 -10.88 14.65 -18.20
N GLY A 348 -11.69 13.80 -18.82
CA GLY A 348 -11.25 12.76 -19.75
C GLY A 348 -11.11 13.32 -21.16
N SER A 349 -10.04 12.96 -21.84
CA SER A 349 -9.74 13.30 -23.22
C SER A 349 -9.68 12.00 -24.01
N PHE A 350 -10.64 11.79 -24.90
CA PHE A 350 -10.91 10.54 -25.63
C PHE A 350 -10.59 10.74 -27.10
N LYS A 351 -9.65 9.96 -27.63
CA LYS A 351 -9.26 10.01 -29.06
C LYS A 351 -9.49 8.64 -29.68
N CYS A 352 -10.33 8.59 -30.71
CA CYS A 352 -10.57 7.39 -31.48
C CYS A 352 -9.45 7.17 -32.50
N GLU A 353 -8.81 6.00 -32.44
CA GLU A 353 -7.71 5.65 -33.38
C GLU A 353 -8.25 5.35 -34.79
N LEU A 354 -9.52 4.89 -34.92
CA LEU A 354 -10.13 4.52 -36.21
C LEU A 354 -10.50 5.73 -37.07
N CYS A 355 -11.06 6.79 -36.48
CA CYS A 355 -11.52 7.96 -37.24
C CYS A 355 -10.84 9.27 -36.85
N GLY A 356 -9.99 9.25 -35.84
CA GLY A 356 -9.28 10.42 -35.33
C GLY A 356 -10.15 11.39 -34.52
N PHE A 357 -11.43 11.09 -34.29
CA PHE A 357 -12.32 11.95 -33.50
C PHE A 357 -11.83 12.09 -32.05
N HIS A 358 -11.72 13.33 -31.58
CA HIS A 358 -11.15 13.66 -30.30
C HIS A 358 -12.09 14.58 -29.52
N TYR A 359 -12.60 14.08 -28.40
CA TYR A 359 -13.50 14.84 -27.53
C TYR A 359 -13.04 14.82 -26.08
N SER A 360 -13.59 15.69 -25.27
CA SER A 360 -13.40 15.71 -23.82
C SER A 360 -14.72 15.85 -23.11
N ARG A 361 -14.81 15.20 -21.92
CA ARG A 361 -15.92 15.38 -20.99
C ARG A 361 -15.43 15.51 -19.55
N ARG A 362 -16.27 16.14 -18.73
CA ARG A 362 -16.04 16.25 -17.28
C ARG A 362 -16.62 15.01 -16.61
N GLY A 363 -15.89 14.48 -15.63
CA GLY A 363 -16.30 13.36 -14.77
C GLY A 363 -16.31 13.75 -13.30
N PRO A 364 -16.43 12.76 -12.42
CA PRO A 364 -16.53 11.34 -12.76
C PRO A 364 -17.86 10.98 -13.41
N ASP A 365 -17.89 9.87 -14.18
CA ASP A 365 -19.15 9.30 -14.68
C ASP A 365 -19.93 8.74 -13.46
N LEU A 366 -21.19 9.15 -13.31
CA LEU A 366 -22.05 8.76 -12.19
C LEU A 366 -23.14 7.77 -12.62
N ILE A 367 -23.56 7.85 -13.85
CA ILE A 367 -24.58 6.98 -14.46
C ILE A 367 -24.05 6.44 -15.79
N GLU A 368 -24.60 5.34 -16.26
CA GLU A 368 -24.18 4.70 -17.52
C GLU A 368 -24.31 5.64 -18.75
N GLY A 369 -25.32 6.49 -18.73
CA GLY A 369 -25.53 7.48 -19.80
C GLY A 369 -24.42 8.51 -19.97
N ASP A 370 -23.65 8.81 -18.92
CA ASP A 370 -22.56 9.79 -18.96
C ASP A 370 -21.48 9.41 -19.97
N THR A 371 -21.31 8.12 -20.23
CA THR A 371 -20.31 7.61 -21.18
C THR A 371 -20.57 8.06 -22.62
N TYR A 372 -21.81 8.39 -22.96
CA TYR A 372 -22.24 8.85 -24.29
C TYR A 372 -22.33 10.38 -24.43
N SER A 373 -21.87 11.11 -23.43
CA SER A 373 -21.85 12.57 -23.43
C SER A 373 -20.45 13.12 -23.76
N TYR A 374 -20.40 14.33 -24.29
CA TYR A 374 -19.17 15.11 -24.42
C TYR A 374 -19.42 16.59 -24.11
N GLY A 375 -18.44 17.25 -23.52
CA GLY A 375 -18.51 18.69 -23.23
C GLY A 375 -17.86 19.53 -24.34
N ARG A 376 -16.80 19.03 -24.99
CA ARG A 376 -16.08 19.74 -26.05
C ARG A 376 -15.46 18.77 -27.05
N ILE A 377 -15.68 19.02 -28.32
CA ILE A 377 -14.94 18.39 -29.41
C ILE A 377 -13.62 19.15 -29.60
N LYS A 378 -12.50 18.43 -29.53
CA LYS A 378 -11.14 18.97 -29.71
C LYS A 378 -10.67 18.85 -31.15
N ASP A 379 -11.02 17.76 -31.82
CA ASP A 379 -10.74 17.50 -33.24
C ASP A 379 -11.82 16.58 -33.79
N PHE A 380 -12.31 16.90 -34.97
CA PHE A 380 -13.27 16.05 -35.68
C PHE A 380 -12.64 14.79 -36.28
N GLY A 381 -11.30 14.74 -36.38
CA GLY A 381 -10.56 13.63 -36.93
C GLY A 381 -10.48 13.57 -38.46
N HIS A 382 -9.61 12.71 -38.97
CA HIS A 382 -9.36 12.61 -40.41
C HIS A 382 -10.59 12.16 -41.21
N TYR A 383 -11.38 11.22 -40.66
CA TYR A 383 -12.57 10.73 -41.34
C TYR A 383 -13.59 11.85 -41.62
N TRP A 384 -13.85 12.70 -40.62
CA TRP A 384 -14.73 13.86 -40.74
C TRP A 384 -14.18 14.89 -41.76
N LYS A 385 -12.87 15.18 -41.66
CA LYS A 385 -12.19 16.15 -42.55
C LYS A 385 -12.23 15.71 -44.00
N ASN A 386 -11.92 14.45 -44.29
CA ASN A 386 -11.97 13.90 -45.63
C ASN A 386 -13.39 13.96 -46.20
N LYS A 387 -14.41 13.65 -45.38
CA LYS A 387 -15.81 13.76 -45.81
C LYS A 387 -16.24 15.21 -46.08
N ALA A 388 -15.74 16.14 -45.24
CA ALA A 388 -15.97 17.57 -45.44
C ALA A 388 -15.37 18.07 -46.77
N ASP A 389 -14.14 17.65 -47.06
CA ASP A 389 -13.43 18.01 -48.30
C ASP A 389 -14.12 17.45 -49.53
N ASP A 390 -14.57 16.20 -49.51
CA ASP A 390 -15.33 15.57 -50.59
C ASP A 390 -16.64 16.33 -50.87
N LEU A 391 -17.37 16.71 -49.82
CA LEU A 391 -18.62 17.48 -49.99
C LEU A 391 -18.38 18.91 -50.48
N LEU A 392 -17.27 19.53 -50.08
CA LEU A 392 -16.87 20.85 -50.57
C LEU A 392 -16.49 20.82 -52.07
N GLN A 393 -15.72 19.80 -52.48
CA GLN A 393 -15.35 19.61 -53.90
C GLN A 393 -16.56 19.36 -54.80
N LYS A 394 -17.59 18.69 -54.28
CA LYS A 394 -18.87 18.47 -54.97
C LYS A 394 -19.77 19.73 -55.06
N GLY A 395 -19.32 20.89 -54.59
CA GLY A 395 -20.05 22.14 -54.67
C GLY A 395 -21.27 22.25 -53.74
N GLY A 396 -21.31 21.45 -52.68
CA GLY A 396 -22.42 21.48 -51.73
C GLY A 396 -22.55 22.81 -50.99
N SER A 397 -23.76 23.26 -50.72
CA SER A 397 -23.97 24.46 -49.91
C SER A 397 -23.52 24.23 -48.44
N ILE A 398 -23.05 25.28 -47.76
CA ILE A 398 -22.57 25.19 -46.35
C ILE A 398 -23.63 24.56 -45.46
N ARG A 399 -24.92 24.86 -45.68
CA ARG A 399 -26.03 24.27 -44.89
C ARG A 399 -26.22 22.78 -45.17
N SER A 400 -26.10 22.35 -46.45
CA SER A 400 -26.20 20.93 -46.82
C SER A 400 -25.02 20.13 -46.26
N ILE A 401 -23.80 20.66 -46.32
CA ILE A 401 -22.58 20.08 -45.77
C ILE A 401 -22.69 19.95 -44.26
N ALA A 402 -23.12 21.00 -43.55
CA ALA A 402 -23.28 21.01 -42.12
C ALA A 402 -24.29 19.92 -41.65
N ARG A 403 -25.39 19.73 -42.39
CA ARG A 403 -26.38 18.69 -42.14
C ARG A 403 -25.78 17.29 -42.34
N ALA A 404 -25.07 17.08 -43.44
CA ALA A 404 -24.45 15.81 -43.78
C ALA A 404 -23.33 15.43 -42.77
N LEU A 405 -22.64 16.42 -42.22
CA LEU A 405 -21.58 16.23 -41.21
C LEU A 405 -22.08 16.27 -39.75
N SER A 406 -23.38 16.44 -39.52
CA SER A 406 -24.02 16.53 -38.19
C SER A 406 -23.39 17.61 -37.30
N VAL A 407 -23.11 18.79 -37.88
CA VAL A 407 -22.55 19.96 -37.18
C VAL A 407 -23.32 21.24 -37.57
N ASP A 408 -23.06 22.34 -36.85
CA ASP A 408 -23.59 23.64 -37.24
C ASP A 408 -22.82 24.25 -38.43
N SER A 409 -23.46 25.19 -39.13
CA SER A 409 -22.87 25.87 -40.31
C SER A 409 -21.65 26.72 -39.96
N ALA A 410 -21.53 27.22 -38.70
CA ALA A 410 -20.38 27.98 -38.23
C ALA A 410 -19.15 27.09 -38.13
N THR A 411 -19.31 25.82 -37.72
CA THR A 411 -18.23 24.81 -37.66
C THR A 411 -17.66 24.56 -39.09
N VAL A 412 -18.51 24.42 -40.08
CA VAL A 412 -18.05 24.24 -41.50
C VAL A 412 -17.30 25.48 -42.00
N LYS A 413 -17.84 26.68 -41.76
CA LYS A 413 -17.16 27.95 -42.10
C LYS A 413 -15.78 28.07 -41.45
N LEU A 414 -15.70 27.74 -40.15
CA LEU A 414 -14.43 27.77 -39.40
C LEU A 414 -13.42 26.75 -39.95
N TYR A 415 -13.89 25.57 -40.34
CA TYR A 415 -13.03 24.56 -40.96
C TYR A 415 -12.48 25.05 -42.31
N MET A 416 -13.33 25.61 -43.19
CA MET A 416 -12.92 26.18 -44.47
C MET A 416 -11.89 27.30 -44.31
N LYS A 417 -12.13 28.23 -43.37
CA LYS A 417 -11.19 29.31 -43.05
C LYS A 417 -9.83 28.77 -42.61
N LYS A 418 -9.80 27.84 -41.68
CA LYS A 418 -8.55 27.23 -41.21
C LYS A 418 -7.83 26.43 -42.28
N LYS A 419 -8.55 25.75 -43.15
CA LYS A 419 -7.98 25.04 -44.30
C LYS A 419 -7.29 26.01 -45.26
N HIS A 420 -7.97 27.09 -45.62
CA HIS A 420 -7.41 28.13 -46.50
C HIS A 420 -6.15 28.78 -45.88
N GLU A 421 -6.20 29.15 -44.60
CA GLU A 421 -5.04 29.66 -43.84
C GLU A 421 -3.86 28.66 -43.85
N GLN A 422 -4.13 27.37 -43.70
CA GLN A 422 -3.12 26.31 -43.72
C GLN A 422 -2.52 26.12 -45.13
N GLU A 423 -3.33 26.20 -46.16
CA GLU A 423 -2.89 26.12 -47.56
C GLU A 423 -1.98 27.30 -47.92
N VAL A 424 -2.33 28.51 -47.48
CA VAL A 424 -1.49 29.71 -47.66
C VAL A 424 -0.16 29.56 -46.92
N VAL A 425 -0.18 29.11 -45.67
CA VAL A 425 1.05 28.88 -44.90
C VAL A 425 1.93 27.80 -45.53
N ASN A 426 1.32 26.69 -46.02
CA ASN A 426 2.06 25.63 -46.70
C ASN A 426 2.67 26.12 -48.03
N CYS A 427 1.95 26.96 -48.78
CA CYS A 427 2.45 27.58 -50.02
C CYS A 427 3.66 28.49 -49.72
N LEU A 428 3.57 29.33 -48.69
CA LEU A 428 4.67 30.19 -48.26
C LEU A 428 5.90 29.40 -47.77
N GLN A 429 5.68 28.32 -47.02
CA GLN A 429 6.76 27.45 -46.56
C GLN A 429 7.44 26.68 -47.68
N ASN A 430 6.68 26.23 -48.67
CA ASN A 430 7.22 25.59 -49.87
C ASN A 430 8.08 26.57 -50.69
N ASN A 431 7.59 27.79 -50.93
CA ASN A 431 8.36 28.84 -51.61
C ASN A 431 9.65 29.16 -50.83
N GLU A 432 9.58 29.32 -49.53
CA GLU A 432 10.76 29.58 -48.69
C GLU A 432 11.77 28.41 -48.75
N ARG A 433 11.27 27.16 -48.72
CA ARG A 433 12.11 25.96 -48.88
C ARG A 433 12.86 25.95 -50.19
N ASP A 434 12.16 26.23 -51.29
CA ASP A 434 12.76 26.20 -52.63
C ASP A 434 13.79 27.33 -52.83
N ILE A 435 13.52 28.53 -52.34
CA ILE A 435 14.48 29.65 -52.30
C ILE A 435 15.73 29.28 -51.50
N ARG A 436 15.56 28.62 -50.35
CA ARG A 436 16.71 28.22 -49.51
C ARG A 436 17.51 27.07 -50.11
N ARG A 437 16.84 26.13 -50.79
CA ARG A 437 17.51 25.07 -51.56
C ARG A 437 18.40 25.67 -52.63
N GLU A 438 17.87 26.63 -53.42
CA GLU A 438 18.59 27.26 -54.49
C GLU A 438 19.82 28.04 -53.99
N ARG A 439 19.67 28.85 -52.94
CA ARG A 439 20.79 29.53 -52.30
C ARG A 439 21.86 28.58 -51.76
N PHE A 440 21.43 27.46 -51.18
CA PHE A 440 22.33 26.47 -50.63
C PHE A 440 23.11 25.72 -51.72
N LEU A 441 22.45 25.41 -52.86
CA LEU A 441 23.11 24.84 -54.06
C LEU A 441 24.12 25.82 -54.69
N GLN A 442 23.78 27.12 -54.78
CA GLN A 442 24.74 28.14 -55.20
C GLN A 442 25.97 28.20 -54.31
N THR A 443 25.76 28.06 -52.98
CA THR A 443 26.90 28.01 -52.02
C THR A 443 27.76 26.78 -52.24
N ILE A 444 27.15 25.60 -52.51
CA ILE A 444 27.91 24.35 -52.79
C ILE A 444 28.73 24.50 -54.08
N ASN A 445 28.15 25.08 -55.15
CA ASN A 445 28.82 25.25 -56.44
C ASN A 445 30.00 26.25 -56.37
N ASN A 446 29.91 27.24 -55.46
CA ASN A 446 30.95 28.25 -55.27
C ASN A 446 32.11 27.78 -54.40
N LEU A 447 31.92 26.73 -53.61
CA LEU A 447 32.91 26.17 -52.72
C LEU A 447 33.51 24.90 -53.32
N GLN A 448 34.62 25.02 -54.00
CA GLN A 448 35.38 23.88 -54.48
C GLN A 448 35.96 23.06 -53.28
N ASN A 449 35.25 21.98 -52.95
CA ASN A 449 35.79 20.79 -52.24
C ASN A 449 36.35 20.92 -50.78
N GLU A 450 35.91 21.82 -49.92
CA GLU A 450 36.27 21.77 -48.52
C GLU A 450 35.04 21.66 -47.59
N ASP A 451 34.88 20.49 -46.96
CA ASP A 451 33.75 20.09 -46.09
C ASP A 451 33.51 21.00 -44.87
N SER A 452 34.51 21.76 -44.44
CA SER A 452 34.46 22.58 -43.22
C SER A 452 33.85 24.00 -43.45
N SER A 453 33.78 24.46 -44.68
CA SER A 453 33.38 25.83 -45.01
C SER A 453 31.88 25.99 -45.27
N LEU A 454 31.18 24.98 -45.84
CA LEU A 454 29.77 24.99 -46.16
C LEU A 454 28.84 25.37 -44.97
N ARG A 455 29.12 24.78 -43.80
CA ARG A 455 28.33 25.06 -42.56
C ARG A 455 28.64 26.43 -41.97
N LYS A 456 29.82 27.01 -42.25
CA LYS A 456 30.21 28.33 -41.75
C LYS A 456 29.73 29.44 -42.65
N GLU A 457 29.76 29.25 -43.96
CA GLU A 457 29.42 30.30 -44.93
C GLU A 457 27.91 30.45 -45.12
N ASN A 458 27.11 29.39 -45.03
CA ASN A 458 25.68 29.46 -45.14
C ASN A 458 24.99 28.80 -43.92
N ALA A 459 25.36 29.22 -42.70
CA ALA A 459 24.84 28.66 -41.47
C ALA A 459 23.32 28.81 -41.32
N LYS A 460 22.73 29.91 -41.82
CA LYS A 460 21.29 30.18 -41.70
C LYS A 460 20.47 29.17 -42.51
N ASP A 461 20.80 29.00 -43.81
CA ASP A 461 20.05 28.08 -44.68
C ASP A 461 20.37 26.64 -44.36
N TYR A 462 21.62 26.31 -43.94
CA TYR A 462 21.97 24.97 -43.47
C TYR A 462 21.14 24.53 -42.22
N ILE A 463 21.02 25.38 -41.19
CA ILE A 463 20.26 25.08 -39.95
C ILE A 463 18.77 24.97 -40.26
N TRP A 464 18.24 25.84 -41.13
CA TRP A 464 16.84 25.79 -41.53
C TRP A 464 16.52 24.51 -42.32
N LEU A 465 17.32 24.19 -43.34
CA LEU A 465 17.18 22.96 -44.14
C LEU A 465 17.35 21.69 -43.30
N TYR A 466 18.31 21.70 -42.36
CA TYR A 466 18.48 20.58 -41.44
C TYR A 466 17.24 20.31 -40.58
N ARG A 467 16.53 21.35 -40.16
CA ARG A 467 15.31 21.22 -39.34
C ARG A 467 14.05 20.93 -40.15
N ASN A 468 13.93 21.45 -41.33
CA ASN A 468 12.69 21.46 -42.14
C ASN A 468 12.76 20.58 -43.40
N ASP A 469 13.95 20.22 -43.87
CA ASP A 469 14.18 19.48 -45.11
C ASP A 469 15.44 18.61 -45.04
N GLY A 470 15.62 17.90 -43.95
CA GLY A 470 16.82 17.11 -43.65
C GLY A 470 17.09 16.00 -44.67
N GLY A 471 16.07 15.39 -45.28
CA GLY A 471 16.22 14.36 -46.30
C GLY A 471 16.90 14.90 -47.56
N TRP A 472 16.43 16.03 -48.06
CA TRP A 472 17.02 16.70 -49.24
C TRP A 472 18.45 17.21 -48.91
N LEU A 473 18.66 17.81 -47.74
CA LEU A 473 19.98 18.29 -47.35
C LEU A 473 21.00 17.15 -47.31
N GLN A 474 20.63 15.97 -46.79
CA GLN A 474 21.51 14.79 -46.75
C GLN A 474 21.84 14.25 -48.15
N SER A 475 20.92 14.37 -49.13
CA SER A 475 21.16 13.91 -50.49
C SER A 475 22.12 14.82 -51.30
N VAL A 476 22.25 16.09 -50.88
CA VAL A 476 23.06 17.11 -51.57
C VAL A 476 24.43 17.34 -50.92
N LEU A 477 24.56 16.97 -49.63
CA LEU A 477 25.84 17.09 -48.90
C LEU A 477 26.87 16.08 -49.42
N PRO A 478 28.16 16.48 -49.63
CA PRO A 478 29.21 15.55 -50.00
C PRO A 478 29.39 14.44 -48.99
N VAL A 479 29.65 13.23 -49.45
CA VAL A 479 29.83 12.05 -48.58
C VAL A 479 31.04 12.29 -47.68
N PRO A 480 30.88 12.22 -46.34
CA PRO A 480 31.96 12.53 -45.43
C PRO A 480 33.07 11.50 -45.60
N THR A 481 34.29 11.95 -45.92
CA THR A 481 35.51 11.18 -45.84
C THR A 481 35.74 10.75 -44.43
N LYS A 482 35.95 9.46 -44.19
CA LYS A 482 36.13 8.87 -42.83
C LYS A 482 37.22 9.60 -42.07
N GLN A 483 36.86 10.51 -41.19
CA GLN A 483 37.81 11.09 -40.25
C GLN A 483 38.31 10.02 -39.27
N PRO A 484 39.61 10.02 -38.90
CA PRO A 484 40.12 9.08 -37.89
C PRO A 484 39.36 9.25 -36.59
N ARG A 485 38.97 8.13 -35.97
CA ARG A 485 38.22 8.10 -34.69
C ARG A 485 38.92 8.99 -33.68
N ARG A 486 38.23 10.00 -33.16
CA ARG A 486 38.72 10.83 -32.05
C ARG A 486 39.16 9.93 -30.90
N LYS A 487 40.37 10.14 -30.37
CA LYS A 487 40.84 9.44 -29.15
C LYS A 487 39.78 9.53 -28.06
N PRO A 488 39.48 8.44 -27.37
CA PRO A 488 38.47 8.47 -26.30
C PRO A 488 38.88 9.51 -25.25
N ARG A 489 37.92 10.38 -24.87
CA ARG A 489 38.12 11.48 -23.91
C ARG A 489 38.54 11.03 -22.50
N VAL A 490 38.44 9.74 -22.20
CA VAL A 490 38.70 9.16 -20.90
C VAL A 490 39.60 7.93 -21.10
N ASP A 491 40.74 7.93 -20.48
CA ASP A 491 41.58 6.73 -20.34
C ASP A 491 41.00 5.85 -19.22
N TRP A 492 40.26 4.82 -19.62
CA TRP A 492 39.61 3.90 -18.69
C TRP A 492 40.62 3.00 -17.97
N ASN A 493 41.80 2.70 -18.59
CA ASN A 493 42.82 1.85 -17.98
C ASN A 493 43.53 2.56 -16.82
N GLN A 494 43.91 3.82 -17.03
CA GLN A 494 44.49 4.64 -15.97
C GLN A 494 43.48 4.84 -14.83
N ARG A 495 42.24 5.14 -15.19
CA ARG A 495 41.14 5.38 -14.21
C ARG A 495 40.81 4.14 -13.40
N ASP A 496 40.88 2.94 -14.00
CA ASP A 496 40.65 1.67 -13.29
C ASP A 496 41.70 1.45 -12.21
N LYS A 497 43.00 1.69 -12.54
CA LYS A 497 44.10 1.58 -11.57
C LYS A 497 43.98 2.55 -10.40
N GLU A 498 43.55 3.78 -10.65
CA GLU A 498 43.34 4.80 -9.60
C GLU A 498 42.20 4.42 -8.66
N ILE A 499 41.07 4.06 -9.22
CA ILE A 499 39.87 3.67 -8.44
C ILE A 499 40.12 2.36 -7.68
N ALA A 500 40.89 1.42 -8.25
CA ALA A 500 41.25 0.18 -7.59
C ALA A 500 42.05 0.41 -6.29
N LYS A 501 42.95 1.38 -6.28
CA LYS A 501 43.69 1.78 -5.06
C LYS A 501 42.72 2.34 -4.00
N GLU A 502 41.79 3.21 -4.40
CA GLU A 502 40.81 3.78 -3.49
C GLU A 502 39.85 2.71 -2.91
N ILE A 503 39.45 1.72 -3.72
CA ILE A 503 38.62 0.59 -3.28
C ILE A 503 39.36 -0.24 -2.22
N ASN A 504 40.64 -0.59 -2.45
CA ASN A 504 41.44 -1.33 -1.49
C ASN A 504 41.58 -0.59 -0.16
N GLN A 505 41.83 0.72 -0.20
CA GLN A 505 41.90 1.55 1.01
C GLN A 505 40.56 1.59 1.75
N ALA A 506 39.43 1.67 1.01
CA ALA A 506 38.09 1.65 1.60
C ALA A 506 37.76 0.30 2.26
N ILE A 507 38.18 -0.80 1.65
CA ILE A 507 38.02 -2.15 2.21
C ILE A 507 38.85 -2.30 3.49
N LEU A 508 40.12 -1.88 3.51
CA LEU A 508 40.96 -1.88 4.71
C LEU A 508 40.30 -1.08 5.84
N LYS A 509 39.80 0.12 5.56
CA LYS A 509 39.07 0.94 6.55
C LYS A 509 37.84 0.26 7.13
N LEU A 510 37.15 -0.58 6.35
CA LEU A 510 35.97 -1.32 6.82
C LEU A 510 36.35 -2.54 7.68
N HIS A 511 37.55 -3.09 7.52
CA HIS A 511 38.04 -4.19 8.33
C HIS A 511 38.70 -3.73 9.63
N THR A 512 39.39 -2.58 9.65
CA THR A 512 40.18 -2.09 10.79
C THR A 512 39.39 -1.23 11.78
N LYS A 513 38.13 -0.87 11.49
CA LYS A 513 37.29 -0.12 12.44
C LYS A 513 36.92 -0.97 13.65
N ASP A 514 37.24 -0.48 14.84
CA ASP A 514 36.78 -1.07 16.12
C ASP A 514 35.28 -0.88 16.39
N GLN A 515 34.55 -0.35 15.43
CA GLN A 515 33.08 -0.19 15.51
C GLN A 515 32.38 -1.42 14.93
N LYS A 516 31.08 -1.53 15.25
CA LYS A 516 30.21 -2.58 14.71
C LYS A 516 30.38 -2.78 13.22
N PRO A 517 30.69 -4.01 12.74
CA PRO A 517 30.99 -4.26 11.35
C PRO A 517 29.87 -3.87 10.39
N GLU A 518 30.18 -3.11 9.37
CA GLU A 518 29.30 -2.78 8.27
C GLU A 518 29.53 -3.73 7.09
N ARG A 519 28.45 -4.16 6.41
CA ARG A 519 28.56 -5.09 5.29
C ARG A 519 29.31 -4.49 4.11
N ILE A 520 30.28 -5.21 3.60
CA ILE A 520 31.10 -4.81 2.45
C ILE A 520 30.31 -5.11 1.18
N THR A 521 29.83 -4.05 0.54
CA THR A 521 29.06 -4.11 -0.71
C THR A 521 29.54 -3.06 -1.69
N LEU A 522 29.32 -3.26 -3.00
CA LEU A 522 29.64 -2.27 -4.04
C LEU A 522 29.08 -0.88 -3.70
N SER A 523 27.82 -0.82 -3.29
CA SER A 523 27.18 0.46 -2.92
C SER A 523 27.80 1.10 -1.69
N ARG A 524 28.29 0.31 -0.71
CA ARG A 524 28.93 0.85 0.49
C ARG A 524 30.33 1.39 0.15
N ILE A 525 31.13 0.60 -0.55
CA ILE A 525 32.45 1.02 -1.03
C ILE A 525 32.33 2.26 -1.91
N GLY A 526 31.39 2.25 -2.86
CA GLY A 526 31.15 3.38 -3.76
C GLY A 526 30.76 4.67 -3.04
N ARG A 527 30.07 4.57 -1.89
CA ARG A 527 29.78 5.74 -1.03
C ARG A 527 31.03 6.25 -0.30
N ILE A 528 31.85 5.36 0.20
CA ILE A 528 33.10 5.74 0.92
C ILE A 528 34.05 6.49 0.01
N ILE A 529 34.22 6.02 -1.24
CA ILE A 529 35.13 6.67 -2.22
C ILE A 529 34.43 7.79 -3.03
N GLY A 530 33.13 8.08 -2.78
CA GLY A 530 32.39 9.13 -3.49
C GLY A 530 32.04 8.82 -4.95
N LYS A 531 32.28 7.59 -5.45
CA LYS A 531 32.18 7.21 -6.87
C LYS A 531 31.11 6.14 -7.14
N ARG A 532 30.05 6.07 -6.30
CA ARG A 532 29.00 5.05 -6.38
C ARG A 532 28.35 4.96 -7.78
N ALA A 533 27.94 6.08 -8.36
CA ALA A 533 27.30 6.10 -9.67
C ALA A 533 28.22 5.60 -10.80
N LEU A 534 29.52 5.83 -10.68
CA LEU A 534 30.52 5.38 -11.64
C LEU A 534 30.71 3.85 -11.56
N LEU A 535 30.80 3.30 -10.36
CA LEU A 535 30.89 1.86 -10.14
C LEU A 535 29.63 1.13 -10.59
N GLU A 536 28.42 1.67 -10.30
CA GLU A 536 27.16 1.05 -10.70
C GLU A 536 26.94 1.06 -12.23
N LYS A 537 27.34 2.15 -12.93
CA LYS A 537 27.06 2.32 -14.37
C LYS A 537 28.18 1.81 -15.30
N HIS A 538 29.43 1.85 -14.86
CA HIS A 538 30.61 1.63 -15.72
C HIS A 538 31.56 0.53 -15.23
N LEU A 539 31.11 -0.36 -14.33
CA LEU A 539 31.95 -1.43 -13.78
C LEU A 539 32.56 -2.34 -14.88
N LYS A 540 31.82 -2.57 -15.96
CA LYS A 540 32.31 -3.35 -17.12
C LYS A 540 33.54 -2.74 -17.80
N LYS A 541 33.80 -1.43 -17.61
CA LYS A 541 34.96 -0.71 -18.13
C LYS A 541 36.12 -0.63 -17.13
N LEU A 542 35.98 -1.25 -15.95
CA LEU A 542 36.90 -1.21 -14.82
C LEU A 542 37.19 -2.64 -14.34
N PRO A 543 37.93 -3.46 -15.14
CA PRO A 543 38.13 -4.88 -14.85
C PRO A 543 38.92 -5.13 -13.56
N ILE A 544 39.90 -4.30 -13.20
CA ILE A 544 40.64 -4.42 -11.94
C ILE A 544 39.73 -4.18 -10.74
N CYS A 545 38.95 -3.09 -10.78
CA CYS A 545 37.93 -2.79 -9.75
C CYS A 545 36.89 -3.91 -9.61
N GLN A 546 36.44 -4.48 -10.73
CA GLN A 546 35.48 -5.59 -10.74
C GLN A 546 36.07 -6.84 -10.05
N GLY A 547 37.33 -7.17 -10.32
CA GLY A 547 38.03 -8.28 -9.68
C GLY A 547 38.13 -8.10 -8.16
N ILE A 548 38.61 -6.93 -7.70
CA ILE A 548 38.73 -6.61 -6.27
C ILE A 548 37.35 -6.67 -5.56
N LEU A 549 36.32 -6.11 -6.16
CA LEU A 549 34.98 -6.13 -5.58
C LEU A 549 34.42 -7.54 -5.50
N ARG A 550 34.61 -8.38 -6.51
CA ARG A 550 34.15 -9.77 -6.53
C ARG A 550 34.73 -10.61 -5.39
N ILE A 551 36.00 -10.39 -5.06
CA ILE A 551 36.72 -11.15 -4.00
C ILE A 551 36.28 -10.66 -2.61
N ASN A 552 36.09 -9.37 -2.44
CA ASN A 552 35.87 -8.75 -1.13
C ASN A 552 34.39 -8.46 -0.77
N GLN A 553 33.46 -8.67 -1.70
CA GLN A 553 32.03 -8.49 -1.43
C GLN A 553 31.53 -9.58 -0.50
N GLU A 554 30.90 -9.18 0.61
CA GLU A 554 30.37 -10.11 1.61
C GLU A 554 28.94 -10.56 1.27
N THR A 555 28.70 -11.87 1.45
CA THR A 555 27.33 -12.41 1.56
C THR A 555 26.70 -11.95 2.88
N GLU A 556 25.39 -12.16 3.03
CA GLU A 556 24.70 -11.86 4.29
C GLU A 556 25.23 -12.73 5.45
N GLU A 557 25.54 -14.00 5.16
CA GLU A 557 26.09 -14.95 6.11
C GLU A 557 27.47 -14.55 6.61
N GLN A 558 28.39 -14.24 5.70
CA GLN A 558 29.74 -13.76 6.04
C GLN A 558 29.69 -12.51 6.91
N HIS A 559 28.79 -11.58 6.58
CA HIS A 559 28.59 -10.40 7.40
C HIS A 559 28.03 -10.72 8.80
N GLN A 560 27.08 -11.67 8.93
CA GLN A 560 26.56 -12.10 10.23
C GLN A 560 27.66 -12.77 11.07
N ILE A 561 28.50 -13.60 10.46
CA ILE A 561 29.66 -14.23 11.12
C ILE A 561 30.60 -13.15 11.67
N ARG A 562 31.02 -12.20 10.85
CA ARG A 562 31.91 -11.11 11.28
C ARG A 562 31.30 -10.25 12.41
N LYS A 563 29.99 -10.05 12.42
CA LYS A 563 29.28 -9.38 13.52
C LYS A 563 29.27 -10.19 14.81
N ILE A 564 29.14 -11.50 14.71
CA ILE A 564 29.20 -12.41 15.86
C ILE A 564 30.60 -12.35 16.50
N ASP A 565 31.66 -12.41 15.69
CA ASP A 565 33.04 -12.32 16.19
C ASP A 565 33.33 -10.98 16.86
N TRP A 566 32.86 -9.89 16.27
CA TRP A 566 32.97 -8.57 16.87
C TRP A 566 32.21 -8.48 18.21
N ALA A 567 30.98 -8.98 18.26
CA ALA A 567 30.17 -8.96 19.49
C ALA A 567 30.80 -9.82 20.59
N LEU A 568 31.38 -10.96 20.24
CA LEU A 568 32.11 -11.81 21.18
C LEU A 568 33.36 -11.10 21.73
N LYS A 569 34.12 -10.37 20.89
CA LYS A 569 35.25 -9.57 21.32
C LYS A 569 34.82 -8.52 22.37
N ILE A 570 33.73 -7.80 22.11
CA ILE A 570 33.22 -6.79 23.04
C ILE A 570 32.76 -7.44 24.36
N ILE A 571 31.97 -8.52 24.29
CA ILE A 571 31.44 -9.22 25.49
C ILE A 571 32.61 -9.78 26.33
N LYS A 572 33.67 -10.25 25.70
CA LYS A 572 34.89 -10.71 26.37
C LYS A 572 35.63 -9.57 27.06
N GLN A 573 35.74 -8.40 26.42
CA GLN A 573 36.34 -7.20 27.01
C GLN A 573 35.54 -6.68 28.22
N GLU A 574 34.21 -6.82 28.21
CA GLU A 574 33.33 -6.46 29.31
C GLU A 574 33.36 -7.47 30.47
N GLY A 575 34.07 -8.60 30.36
CA GLY A 575 34.15 -9.65 31.37
C GLY A 575 32.84 -10.42 31.61
N VAL A 576 31.90 -10.38 30.65
CA VAL A 576 30.55 -10.93 30.82
C VAL A 576 30.43 -12.27 30.09
N ARG A 577 29.63 -13.19 30.68
CA ARG A 577 29.40 -14.53 30.12
C ARG A 577 28.75 -14.45 28.73
N PRO A 578 29.32 -15.07 27.66
CA PRO A 578 28.77 -15.09 26.33
C PRO A 578 27.59 -16.06 26.24
N VAL A 579 26.36 -15.50 26.08
CA VAL A 579 25.14 -16.27 25.88
C VAL A 579 24.49 -15.85 24.55
N LYS A 580 23.82 -16.79 23.87
CA LYS A 580 23.25 -16.62 22.51
C LYS A 580 22.49 -15.31 22.34
N TRP A 581 21.53 -15.01 23.22
CA TRP A 581 20.70 -13.80 23.09
C TRP A 581 21.50 -12.49 23.21
N ARG A 582 22.54 -12.48 24.08
CA ARG A 582 23.37 -11.29 24.29
C ARG A 582 24.27 -11.02 23.07
N ILE A 583 24.89 -12.07 22.52
CA ILE A 583 25.69 -11.98 21.30
C ILE A 583 24.86 -11.46 20.14
N LEU A 584 23.66 -12.01 19.94
CA LEU A 584 22.77 -11.58 18.86
C LEU A 584 22.29 -10.12 19.04
N ARG A 585 22.04 -9.71 20.29
CA ARG A 585 21.65 -8.33 20.62
C ARG A 585 22.80 -7.36 20.32
N GLU A 586 24.01 -7.66 20.77
CA GLU A 586 25.20 -6.83 20.55
C GLU A 586 25.55 -6.78 19.06
N ALA A 587 25.56 -7.91 18.38
CA ALA A 587 25.74 -8.02 16.95
C ALA A 587 24.61 -7.30 16.15
N GLY A 588 23.44 -7.02 16.77
CA GLY A 588 22.27 -6.47 16.11
C GLY A 588 21.71 -7.40 15.03
N ILE A 589 21.71 -8.71 15.31
CA ILE A 589 21.15 -9.74 14.44
C ILE A 589 19.77 -10.10 14.98
N ARG A 590 18.74 -9.76 14.23
CA ARG A 590 17.34 -10.10 14.60
C ARG A 590 16.91 -11.48 14.14
N ILE A 591 17.43 -11.91 12.98
CA ILE A 591 17.10 -13.19 12.36
C ILE A 591 18.41 -13.78 11.83
N ILE A 592 18.71 -15.03 12.20
CA ILE A 592 19.82 -15.80 11.63
C ILE A 592 19.38 -16.27 10.23
N LYS A 593 20.25 -16.06 9.23
CA LYS A 593 19.89 -16.27 7.82
C LYS A 593 20.11 -17.69 7.32
N SER A 594 20.95 -18.45 7.97
CA SER A 594 21.26 -19.84 7.57
C SER A 594 21.66 -20.69 8.77
N GLU A 595 21.56 -22.00 8.58
CA GLU A 595 21.98 -23.00 9.56
C GLU A 595 23.48 -22.94 9.84
N ASN A 596 24.30 -22.61 8.84
CA ASN A 596 25.74 -22.42 8.99
C ASN A 596 26.09 -21.32 10.01
N VAL A 597 25.38 -20.18 9.97
CA VAL A 597 25.57 -19.09 10.93
C VAL A 597 25.15 -19.53 12.35
N GLU A 598 24.09 -20.32 12.47
CA GLU A 598 23.64 -20.85 13.76
C GLU A 598 24.66 -21.83 14.34
N GLN A 599 25.17 -22.76 13.57
CA GLN A 599 26.21 -23.70 13.96
C GLN A 599 27.51 -22.96 14.35
N TYR A 600 27.91 -21.96 13.57
CA TYR A 600 29.06 -21.11 13.87
C TYR A 600 28.91 -20.41 15.23
N LEU A 601 27.75 -19.82 15.49
CA LEU A 601 27.45 -19.15 16.75
C LEU A 601 27.54 -20.12 17.95
N VAL A 602 26.97 -21.32 17.83
CA VAL A 602 27.00 -22.35 18.87
C VAL A 602 28.44 -22.80 19.16
N THR A 603 29.24 -23.01 18.10
CA THR A 603 30.64 -23.40 18.22
C THR A 603 31.44 -22.31 18.94
N LYS A 604 31.29 -21.06 18.53
CA LYS A 604 31.99 -19.92 19.15
C LYS A 604 31.58 -19.67 20.61
N ILE A 605 30.35 -19.95 20.98
CA ILE A 605 29.91 -19.91 22.40
C ILE A 605 30.61 -21.00 23.20
N LYS A 606 30.72 -22.23 22.66
CA LYS A 606 31.42 -23.33 23.33
C LYS A 606 32.89 -23.03 23.52
N GLU A 607 33.58 -22.56 22.50
CA GLU A 607 35.00 -22.12 22.55
C GLU A 607 35.22 -21.02 23.60
N ALA A 608 34.32 -20.07 23.70
CA ALA A 608 34.43 -18.96 24.63
C ALA A 608 34.11 -19.36 26.11
N LEU A 609 33.33 -20.42 26.33
CA LEU A 609 32.98 -20.94 27.64
C LEU A 609 33.98 -21.98 28.16
N TYR A 610 34.59 -22.73 27.25
CA TYR A 610 35.55 -23.81 27.57
C TYR A 610 36.81 -23.60 26.69
N PRO A 611 37.67 -22.64 27.06
CA PRO A 611 38.97 -22.50 26.36
C PRO A 611 39.74 -23.81 26.58
N LEU A 612 40.14 -24.46 25.49
CA LEU A 612 41.02 -25.60 25.55
C LEU A 612 42.29 -25.17 26.30
N HIS A 613 42.56 -25.79 27.43
CA HIS A 613 43.85 -25.68 28.10
C HIS A 613 44.89 -26.20 27.09
N GLU A 614 45.68 -25.32 26.49
CA GLU A 614 46.95 -25.71 25.91
C GLU A 614 47.76 -26.32 27.03
N SER A 615 47.88 -27.64 26.99
CA SER A 615 48.82 -28.39 27.82
C SER A 615 50.21 -27.87 27.56
N ALA A 616 50.74 -27.20 28.56
CA ALA A 616 52.17 -27.00 28.70
C ALA A 616 52.83 -28.37 28.72
N THR A 617 53.53 -28.74 27.70
CA THR A 617 54.54 -29.79 27.73
C THR A 617 55.83 -29.22 27.21
N ALA A 618 56.73 -29.07 28.16
CA ALA A 618 58.22 -29.07 28.18
C ALA A 618 58.93 -28.23 27.14
#